data_dfe4af71b4bace123b98078a8ca1dc91
#
_entry.id   dfe4af71b4bace123b98078a8ca1dc91
#
_cell.length_a   1.000
_cell.length_b   1.000
_cell.length_c   1.000
_cell.angle_alpha   90.00
_cell.angle_beta   90.00
_cell.angle_gamma   90.00
#
_symmetry.space_group_name_H-M   'P 1'
#
loop_
_entity.id
_entity.type
_entity.pdbx_description
1 polymer ?
#
loop_
_entity_poly.entity_id
_entity_poly.type
_entity_poly.pdbx_seq_one_letter_code
_entity_poly.pdbx_strand_id
1 'polypeptide(L)'
;SDSNIPDAPSGFRAFSRDAALQMNVSNEYTYTLETIIQAGQKGIPITWVPIRTNGYLRPSRLVKSIPSYIRRSIFTILRIFLAYKPLRFFLMAWSVPFTLGFLLSVRWVFLFFSGTPRSHVPSLILAAITILVGVQLWILGLVADVLSVNRKLLEEIQVRSRRADIDAEILARTTETNS
;
A
#
# COMPACT_ATOMS: atom_id res chain seq x y z
N SER A 1 -9.86 -1.26 -2.22
CA SER A 1 -10.75 -0.24 -2.80
C SER A 1 -12.05 -0.93 -3.20
N ASP A 2 -13.19 -0.41 -2.76
CA ASP A 2 -14.53 -0.92 -3.13
C ASP A 2 -14.97 -0.48 -4.54
N SER A 3 -14.03 -0.17 -5.42
CA SER A 3 -14.32 0.25 -6.78
C SER A 3 -14.49 -0.99 -7.68
N ASN A 4 -15.69 -1.20 -8.16
CA ASN A 4 -16.00 -2.26 -9.13
C ASN A 4 -15.64 -1.79 -10.55
N ILE A 5 -14.35 -1.94 -10.93
CA ILE A 5 -13.83 -1.54 -12.23
C ILE A 5 -13.53 -2.80 -13.04
N PRO A 6 -14.24 -3.05 -14.16
CA PRO A 6 -14.11 -4.28 -14.95
C PRO A 6 -12.73 -4.47 -15.57
N ASP A 7 -12.05 -3.38 -15.95
CA ASP A 7 -10.73 -3.42 -16.62
C ASP A 7 -9.72 -2.50 -15.94
N ALA A 8 -9.20 -2.95 -14.79
CA ALA A 8 -8.21 -2.22 -14.01
C ALA A 8 -6.85 -2.02 -14.73
N PRO A 9 -6.33 -2.94 -15.59
CA PRO A 9 -5.10 -2.76 -16.33
C PRO A 9 -5.17 -1.76 -17.48
N SER A 10 -6.37 -1.35 -17.93
CA SER A 10 -6.52 -0.43 -19.06
C SER A 10 -5.76 0.88 -18.84
N GLY A 11 -4.97 1.27 -19.85
CA GLY A 11 -4.27 2.56 -19.87
C GLY A 11 -5.10 3.72 -20.41
N PHE A 12 -6.30 3.45 -20.94
CA PHE A 12 -7.16 4.49 -21.48
C PHE A 12 -7.98 5.16 -20.36
N ARG A 13 -7.56 6.36 -19.94
CA ARG A 13 -8.12 7.05 -18.78
C ARG A 13 -8.20 8.55 -18.98
N ALA A 14 -9.23 9.16 -18.40
CA ALA A 14 -9.36 10.60 -18.25
C ALA A 14 -9.38 10.97 -16.76
N PHE A 15 -8.74 12.06 -16.42
CA PHE A 15 -8.70 12.60 -15.07
C PHE A 15 -9.23 14.03 -15.06
N SER A 16 -10.06 14.36 -14.07
CA SER A 16 -10.36 15.74 -13.81
C SER A 16 -9.12 16.47 -13.29
N ARG A 17 -9.08 17.80 -13.41
CA ARG A 17 -7.98 18.63 -12.89
C ARG A 17 -7.72 18.34 -11.41
N ASP A 18 -8.77 18.31 -10.60
CA ASP A 18 -8.66 18.07 -9.17
C ASP A 18 -8.16 16.64 -8.84
N ALA A 19 -8.60 15.65 -9.59
CA ALA A 19 -8.11 14.29 -9.44
C ALA A 19 -6.61 14.19 -9.81
N ALA A 20 -6.20 14.82 -10.91
CA ALA A 20 -4.81 14.81 -11.37
C ALA A 20 -3.87 15.47 -10.35
N LEU A 21 -4.29 16.60 -9.75
CA LEU A 21 -3.52 17.29 -8.71
C LEU A 21 -3.30 16.46 -7.46
N GLN A 22 -4.28 15.63 -7.09
CA GLN A 22 -4.23 14.79 -5.91
C GLN A 22 -3.49 13.47 -6.14
N MET A 23 -3.29 13.05 -7.39
CA MET A 23 -2.60 11.80 -7.70
C MET A 23 -1.10 11.96 -7.70
N ASN A 24 -0.41 10.98 -7.10
CA ASN A 24 1.04 10.94 -7.02
C ASN A 24 1.52 9.60 -7.59
N VAL A 25 1.86 9.58 -8.88
CA VAL A 25 2.30 8.38 -9.59
C VAL A 25 3.79 8.21 -9.40
N SER A 26 4.20 7.14 -8.74
CA SER A 26 5.61 6.85 -8.44
C SER A 26 6.23 5.84 -9.40
N ASN A 27 5.43 5.12 -10.18
CA ASN A 27 5.91 4.03 -11.03
C ASN A 27 5.26 4.07 -12.42
N GLU A 28 6.08 4.22 -13.45
CA GLU A 28 5.64 4.28 -14.85
C GLU A 28 4.97 2.98 -15.34
N TYR A 29 5.36 1.83 -14.77
CA TYR A 29 4.88 0.52 -15.25
C TYR A 29 3.54 0.10 -14.66
N THR A 30 3.25 0.47 -13.41
CA THR A 30 2.04 0.05 -12.69
C THR A 30 1.10 1.21 -12.37
N TYR A 31 1.28 2.35 -13.08
CA TYR A 31 0.49 3.57 -12.84
C TYR A 31 -1.03 3.31 -12.92
N THR A 32 -1.46 2.37 -13.75
CA THR A 32 -2.88 2.03 -13.91
C THR A 32 -3.48 1.45 -12.63
N LEU A 33 -2.80 0.56 -11.95
CA LEU A 33 -3.22 0.01 -10.66
C LEU A 33 -3.05 1.02 -9.55
N GLU A 34 -1.93 1.76 -9.56
CA GLU A 34 -1.60 2.76 -8.56
C GLU A 34 -2.66 3.87 -8.50
N THR A 35 -3.07 4.42 -9.64
CA THR A 35 -4.08 5.48 -9.72
C THR A 35 -5.46 5.03 -9.22
N ILE A 36 -5.90 3.81 -9.54
CA ILE A 36 -7.17 3.27 -9.02
C ILE A 36 -7.14 3.11 -7.50
N ILE A 37 -6.05 2.53 -6.99
CA ILE A 37 -5.92 2.30 -5.54
C ILE A 37 -5.85 3.64 -4.80
N GLN A 38 -5.09 4.62 -5.32
CA GLN A 38 -5.01 5.95 -4.74
C GLN A 38 -6.36 6.66 -4.76
N ALA A 39 -7.08 6.62 -5.88
CA ALA A 39 -8.41 7.21 -5.98
C ALA A 39 -9.37 6.59 -4.95
N GLY A 40 -9.39 5.27 -4.82
CA GLY A 40 -10.21 4.60 -3.79
C GLY A 40 -9.80 4.94 -2.36
N GLN A 41 -8.51 5.15 -2.07
CA GLN A 41 -8.04 5.54 -0.73
C GLN A 41 -8.32 7.02 -0.40
N LYS A 42 -8.34 7.89 -1.42
CA LYS A 42 -8.61 9.34 -1.29
C LYS A 42 -10.09 9.69 -1.46
N GLY A 43 -10.96 8.70 -1.69
CA GLY A 43 -12.39 8.92 -1.90
C GLY A 43 -12.71 9.67 -3.20
N ILE A 44 -11.81 9.63 -4.19
CA ILE A 44 -12.03 10.23 -5.50
C ILE A 44 -13.01 9.35 -6.27
N PRO A 45 -14.15 9.88 -6.74
CA PRO A 45 -15.12 9.08 -7.47
C PRO A 45 -14.55 8.59 -8.79
N ILE A 46 -14.77 7.30 -9.09
CA ILE A 46 -14.32 6.64 -10.31
C ILE A 46 -15.55 6.12 -11.04
N THR A 47 -15.62 6.37 -12.34
CA THR A 47 -16.60 5.77 -13.23
C THR A 47 -15.91 5.09 -14.41
N TRP A 48 -16.60 4.19 -15.07
CA TRP A 48 -16.12 3.53 -16.27
C TRP A 48 -17.14 3.68 -17.40
N VAL A 49 -16.63 3.75 -18.62
CA VAL A 49 -17.43 3.88 -19.82
C VAL A 49 -17.02 2.79 -20.79
N PRO A 50 -17.95 1.98 -21.33
CA PRO A 50 -17.62 0.98 -22.32
C PRO A 50 -17.16 1.66 -23.61
N ILE A 51 -15.98 1.30 -24.08
CA ILE A 51 -15.41 1.79 -25.34
C ILE A 51 -15.17 0.63 -26.32
N ARG A 52 -15.26 0.89 -27.61
CA ARG A 52 -14.86 -0.06 -28.64
C ARG A 52 -13.35 0.02 -28.81
N THR A 53 -12.68 -1.12 -28.73
CA THR A 53 -11.25 -1.24 -29.03
C THR A 53 -11.07 -1.88 -30.40
N ASN A 54 -10.05 -1.44 -31.14
CA ASN A 54 -9.65 -2.09 -32.37
C ASN A 54 -9.09 -3.48 -32.06
N GLY A 55 -9.22 -4.43 -33.00
CA GLY A 55 -8.64 -5.75 -32.87
C GLY A 55 -7.12 -5.72 -32.70
N TYR A 56 -6.53 -6.82 -32.28
CA TYR A 56 -5.11 -6.96 -32.04
C TYR A 56 -4.30 -6.72 -33.35
N LEU A 57 -3.74 -5.51 -33.47
CA LEU A 57 -2.89 -5.13 -34.59
C LEU A 57 -1.43 -5.51 -34.40
N ARG A 58 -0.99 -5.73 -33.14
CA ARG A 58 0.39 -6.10 -32.80
C ARG A 58 0.48 -6.69 -31.38
N PRO A 59 1.51 -7.53 -31.10
CA PRO A 59 1.74 -8.04 -29.75
C PRO A 59 2.05 -6.91 -28.76
N SER A 60 1.60 -7.07 -27.51
CA SER A 60 1.80 -6.07 -26.44
C SER A 60 3.29 -5.86 -26.15
N ARG A 61 3.74 -4.61 -26.16
CA ARG A 61 5.11 -4.25 -25.75
C ARG A 61 5.28 -4.20 -24.23
N LEU A 62 4.20 -4.02 -23.48
CA LEU A 62 4.22 -3.81 -22.03
C LEU A 62 4.26 -5.13 -21.25
N VAL A 63 3.60 -6.18 -21.76
CA VAL A 63 3.54 -7.47 -21.09
C VAL A 63 4.35 -8.50 -21.87
N LYS A 64 5.65 -8.57 -21.58
CA LYS A 64 6.55 -9.58 -22.18
C LYS A 64 6.38 -10.96 -21.56
N SER A 65 5.91 -11.06 -20.30
CA SER A 65 5.74 -12.31 -19.56
C SER A 65 4.68 -12.13 -18.47
N ILE A 66 3.67 -12.99 -18.47
CA ILE A 66 2.58 -13.00 -17.49
C ILE A 66 3.12 -13.16 -16.05
N PRO A 67 4.04 -14.10 -15.75
CA PRO A 67 4.56 -14.26 -14.38
C PRO A 67 5.33 -13.01 -13.89
N SER A 68 6.07 -12.34 -14.77
CA SER A 68 6.78 -11.11 -14.41
C SER A 68 5.81 -9.98 -14.09
N TYR A 69 4.72 -9.86 -14.85
CA TYR A 69 3.67 -8.88 -14.60
C TYR A 69 2.98 -9.14 -13.26
N ILE A 70 2.58 -10.39 -12.98
CA ILE A 70 1.93 -10.77 -11.72
C ILE A 70 2.84 -10.45 -10.52
N ARG A 71 4.12 -10.84 -10.57
CA ARG A 71 5.07 -10.55 -9.49
C ARG A 71 5.22 -9.05 -9.22
N ARG A 72 5.34 -8.23 -10.27
CA ARG A 72 5.44 -6.77 -10.12
C ARG A 72 4.15 -6.17 -9.58
N SER A 73 2.99 -6.64 -10.04
CA SER A 73 1.69 -6.18 -9.55
C SER A 73 1.49 -6.51 -8.07
N ILE A 74 1.83 -7.73 -7.63
CA ILE A 74 1.77 -8.13 -6.21
C ILE A 74 2.67 -7.22 -5.37
N PHE A 75 3.91 -6.98 -5.82
CA PHE A 75 4.84 -6.12 -5.08
C PHE A 75 4.32 -4.68 -4.99
N THR A 76 3.74 -4.16 -6.07
CA THR A 76 3.14 -2.82 -6.09
C THR A 76 1.94 -2.73 -5.15
N ILE A 77 1.05 -3.71 -5.19
CA ILE A 77 -0.13 -3.77 -4.30
C ILE A 77 0.33 -3.83 -2.84
N LEU A 78 1.31 -4.69 -2.53
CA LEU A 78 1.87 -4.81 -1.19
C LEU A 78 2.49 -3.49 -0.72
N ARG A 79 3.29 -2.84 -1.57
CA ARG A 79 3.91 -1.54 -1.28
C ARG A 79 2.85 -0.47 -1.00
N ILE A 80 1.79 -0.41 -1.81
CA ILE A 80 0.72 0.57 -1.62
C ILE A 80 -0.06 0.25 -0.34
N PHE A 81 -0.34 -1.04 -0.08
CA PHE A 81 -1.03 -1.45 1.14
C PHE A 81 -0.24 -1.08 2.40
N LEU A 82 1.09 -1.34 2.41
CA LEU A 82 1.97 -0.90 3.50
C LEU A 82 2.00 0.63 3.65
N ALA A 83 1.94 1.37 2.54
CA ALA A 83 1.98 2.82 2.57
C ALA A 83 0.70 3.47 3.15
N TYR A 84 -0.47 2.85 2.93
CA TYR A 84 -1.77 3.42 3.33
C TYR A 84 -2.39 2.79 4.59
N LYS A 85 -2.10 1.50 4.87
CA LYS A 85 -2.64 0.77 6.04
C LYS A 85 -1.59 -0.13 6.69
N PRO A 86 -0.44 0.41 7.11
CA PRO A 86 0.66 -0.40 7.61
C PRO A 86 0.30 -1.13 8.90
N LEU A 87 -0.42 -0.48 9.81
CA LEU A 87 -0.77 -1.06 11.10
C LEU A 87 -1.50 -2.41 10.97
N ARG A 88 -2.46 -2.52 10.03
CA ARG A 88 -3.19 -3.77 9.81
C ARG A 88 -2.27 -4.91 9.35
N PHE A 89 -1.34 -4.59 8.45
CA PHE A 89 -0.36 -5.57 7.97
C PHE A 89 0.52 -6.10 9.11
N PHE A 90 1.10 -5.19 9.88
CA PHE A 90 1.98 -5.56 10.96
C PHE A 90 1.25 -6.25 12.12
N LEU A 91 -0.02 -5.91 12.40
CA LEU A 91 -0.84 -6.61 13.37
C LEU A 91 -1.14 -8.06 12.95
N MET A 92 -1.37 -8.32 11.66
CA MET A 92 -1.51 -9.69 11.16
C MET A 92 -0.16 -10.44 11.24
N ALA A 93 0.93 -9.79 10.85
CA ALA A 93 2.26 -10.38 10.90
C ALA A 93 2.72 -10.65 12.33
N TRP A 94 2.40 -9.78 13.29
CA TRP A 94 2.69 -9.94 14.71
C TRP A 94 1.92 -11.11 15.35
N SER A 95 0.66 -11.30 14.99
CA SER A 95 -0.22 -12.27 15.64
C SER A 95 0.33 -13.71 15.55
N VAL A 96 0.99 -14.07 14.46
CA VAL A 96 1.53 -15.42 14.23
C VAL A 96 2.68 -15.76 15.19
N PRO A 97 3.80 -15.01 15.24
CA PRO A 97 4.89 -15.34 16.16
C PRO A 97 4.49 -15.14 17.63
N PHE A 98 3.64 -14.16 17.92
CA PHE A 98 3.17 -13.94 19.28
C PHE A 98 2.32 -15.10 19.80
N THR A 99 1.33 -15.56 19.04
CA THR A 99 0.49 -16.70 19.43
C THR A 99 1.31 -17.99 19.56
N LEU A 100 2.25 -18.23 18.65
CA LEU A 100 3.14 -19.38 18.72
C LEU A 100 4.00 -19.34 20.00
N GLY A 101 4.63 -18.21 20.27
CA GLY A 101 5.45 -18.02 21.48
C GLY A 101 4.62 -18.12 22.75
N PHE A 102 3.41 -17.57 22.76
CA PHE A 102 2.50 -17.67 23.88
C PHE A 102 2.10 -19.12 24.16
N LEU A 103 1.72 -19.88 23.15
CA LEU A 103 1.35 -21.29 23.30
C LEU A 103 2.53 -22.14 23.80
N LEU A 104 3.74 -21.88 23.29
CA LEU A 104 4.95 -22.58 23.78
C LEU A 104 5.25 -22.21 25.24
N SER A 105 5.02 -20.97 25.64
CA SER A 105 5.19 -20.52 27.02
C SER A 105 4.19 -21.22 27.98
N VAL A 106 2.92 -21.23 27.58
CA VAL A 106 1.87 -21.92 28.36
C VAL A 106 2.17 -23.39 28.49
N ARG A 107 2.57 -24.06 27.40
CA ARG A 107 2.99 -25.45 27.43
C ARG A 107 4.15 -25.69 28.39
N TRP A 108 5.16 -24.80 28.37
CA TRP A 108 6.31 -24.93 29.26
C TRP A 108 5.91 -24.77 30.73
N VAL A 109 5.05 -23.80 31.06
CA VAL A 109 4.51 -23.58 32.41
C VAL A 109 3.80 -24.85 32.89
N PHE A 110 2.99 -25.49 32.07
CA PHE A 110 2.30 -26.73 32.40
C PHE A 110 3.29 -27.87 32.71
N LEU A 111 4.32 -28.03 31.88
CA LEU A 111 5.36 -29.04 32.07
C LEU A 111 6.23 -28.78 33.30
N PHE A 112 6.43 -27.52 33.64
CA PHE A 112 7.14 -27.14 34.88
C PHE A 112 6.43 -27.63 36.11
N PHE A 113 5.13 -27.41 36.19
CA PHE A 113 4.33 -27.95 37.33
C PHE A 113 4.18 -29.46 37.31
N SER A 114 4.35 -30.10 36.17
CA SER A 114 4.33 -31.59 36.04
C SER A 114 5.65 -32.25 36.44
N GLY A 115 6.65 -31.50 36.89
CA GLY A 115 7.91 -32.06 37.44
C GLY A 115 8.99 -32.43 36.43
N THR A 116 8.85 -32.04 35.14
CA THR A 116 9.83 -32.34 34.07
C THR A 116 10.42 -31.10 33.39
N PRO A 117 10.90 -30.09 34.14
CA PRO A 117 11.28 -28.82 33.52
C PRO A 117 12.58 -28.86 32.69
N ARG A 118 13.55 -29.70 33.07
CA ARG A 118 14.90 -29.68 32.49
C ARG A 118 14.97 -30.12 31.02
N SER A 119 14.09 -30.99 30.58
CA SER A 119 14.10 -31.51 29.19
C SER A 119 13.48 -30.51 28.18
N HIS A 120 12.86 -29.40 28.62
CA HIS A 120 12.08 -28.52 27.78
C HIS A 120 12.63 -27.09 27.72
N VAL A 121 13.86 -26.83 28.17
CA VAL A 121 14.54 -25.52 28.10
C VAL A 121 14.62 -24.97 26.65
N PRO A 122 14.94 -25.78 25.62
CA PRO A 122 14.96 -25.29 24.25
C PRO A 122 13.63 -24.72 23.78
N SER A 123 12.49 -25.25 24.23
CA SER A 123 11.17 -24.74 23.87
C SER A 123 10.87 -23.39 24.53
N LEU A 124 11.40 -23.13 25.72
CA LEU A 124 11.30 -21.84 26.39
C LEU A 124 12.11 -20.75 25.67
N ILE A 125 13.33 -21.11 25.23
CA ILE A 125 14.17 -20.21 24.44
C ILE A 125 13.45 -19.87 23.12
N LEU A 126 12.90 -20.85 22.44
CA LEU A 126 12.14 -20.62 21.21
C LEU A 126 10.90 -19.74 21.46
N ALA A 127 10.19 -19.96 22.58
CA ALA A 127 9.07 -19.12 22.98
C ALA A 127 9.51 -17.67 23.22
N ALA A 128 10.62 -17.44 23.92
CA ALA A 128 11.15 -16.10 24.16
C ALA A 128 11.52 -15.39 22.86
N ILE A 129 12.20 -16.08 21.94
CA ILE A 129 12.59 -15.53 20.64
C ILE A 129 11.34 -15.17 19.82
N THR A 130 10.35 -16.04 19.74
CA THR A 130 9.14 -15.80 18.94
C THR A 130 8.29 -14.65 19.50
N ILE A 131 8.18 -14.53 20.84
CA ILE A 131 7.52 -13.40 21.49
C ILE A 131 8.28 -12.10 21.20
N LEU A 132 9.61 -12.12 21.32
CA LEU A 132 10.43 -10.94 21.03
C LEU A 132 10.26 -10.46 19.60
N VAL A 133 10.32 -11.39 18.62
CA VAL A 133 10.05 -11.08 17.21
C VAL A 133 8.63 -10.52 17.04
N GLY A 134 7.63 -11.08 17.72
CA GLY A 134 6.29 -10.54 17.71
C GLY A 134 6.24 -9.09 18.20
N VAL A 135 6.80 -8.81 19.37
CA VAL A 135 6.84 -7.44 19.92
C VAL A 135 7.55 -6.46 18.97
N GLN A 136 8.65 -6.88 18.35
CA GLN A 136 9.35 -6.05 17.36
C GLN A 136 8.47 -5.72 16.16
N LEU A 137 7.72 -6.69 15.62
CA LEU A 137 6.79 -6.47 14.52
C LEU A 137 5.66 -5.51 14.91
N TRP A 138 5.18 -5.58 16.14
CA TRP A 138 4.18 -4.66 16.65
C TRP A 138 4.71 -3.22 16.73
N ILE A 139 5.91 -3.03 17.29
CA ILE A 139 6.56 -1.71 17.36
C ILE A 139 6.78 -1.15 15.94
N LEU A 140 7.28 -1.99 15.00
CA LEU A 140 7.44 -1.58 13.60
C LEU A 140 6.10 -1.15 12.98
N GLY A 141 5.00 -1.81 13.34
CA GLY A 141 3.67 -1.43 12.92
C GLY A 141 3.26 -0.04 13.37
N LEU A 142 3.52 0.30 14.63
CA LEU A 142 3.25 1.64 15.18
C LEU A 142 4.10 2.71 14.48
N VAL A 143 5.40 2.46 14.31
CA VAL A 143 6.29 3.41 13.61
C VAL A 143 5.83 3.61 12.16
N ALA A 144 5.50 2.53 11.46
CA ALA A 144 5.02 2.59 10.09
C ALA A 144 3.67 3.34 9.97
N ASP A 145 2.80 3.25 10.98
CA ASP A 145 1.53 3.99 11.02
C ASP A 145 1.76 5.50 11.16
N VAL A 146 2.64 5.90 12.06
CA VAL A 146 3.04 7.32 12.22
C VAL A 146 3.65 7.86 10.92
N LEU A 147 4.52 7.08 10.27
CA LEU A 147 5.10 7.46 8.96
C LEU A 147 4.02 7.59 7.87
N SER A 148 2.99 6.75 7.89
CA SER A 148 1.86 6.83 6.97
C SER A 148 1.05 8.11 7.17
N VAL A 149 0.84 8.55 8.40
CA VAL A 149 0.19 9.84 8.72
C VAL A 149 1.04 11.00 8.21
N ASN A 150 2.34 11.02 8.50
CA ASN A 150 3.26 12.06 8.02
C ASN A 150 3.25 12.14 6.48
N ARG A 151 3.24 11.01 5.80
CA ARG A 151 3.13 10.97 4.34
C ARG A 151 1.86 11.63 3.84
N LYS A 152 0.70 11.39 4.46
CA LYS A 152 -0.57 12.02 4.07
C LYS A 152 -0.52 13.54 4.22
N LEU A 153 0.08 14.03 5.30
CA LEU A 153 0.26 15.47 5.51
C LEU A 153 1.17 16.09 4.45
N LEU A 154 2.26 15.42 4.09
CA LEU A 154 3.16 15.87 3.01
C LEU A 154 2.45 15.87 1.65
N GLU A 155 1.64 14.85 1.34
CA GLU A 155 0.84 14.82 0.12
C GLU A 155 -0.16 15.98 0.07
N GLU A 156 -0.79 16.35 1.19
CA GLU A 156 -1.70 17.48 1.26
C GLU A 156 -0.99 18.82 1.02
N ILE A 157 0.17 19.02 1.64
CA ILE A 157 1.00 20.21 1.41
C ILE A 157 1.42 20.30 -0.07
N GLN A 158 1.82 19.18 -0.67
CA GLN A 158 2.20 19.12 -2.06
C GLN A 158 1.05 19.48 -3.02
N VAL A 159 -0.18 19.04 -2.71
CA VAL A 159 -1.36 19.40 -3.50
C VAL A 159 -1.64 20.91 -3.40
N ARG A 160 -1.52 21.49 -2.20
CA ARG A 160 -1.72 22.94 -2.00
C ARG A 160 -0.66 23.76 -2.75
N SER A 161 0.61 23.36 -2.70
CA SER A 161 1.69 24.01 -3.44
C SER A 161 1.42 23.96 -4.95
N ARG A 162 1.10 22.78 -5.50
CA ARG A 162 0.78 22.64 -6.93
C ARG A 162 -0.41 23.52 -7.38
N ARG A 163 -1.43 23.67 -6.54
CA ARG A 163 -2.56 24.56 -6.83
C ARG A 163 -2.11 26.02 -6.89
N ALA A 164 -1.34 26.47 -5.91
CA ALA A 164 -0.84 27.83 -5.84
C ALA A 164 0.04 28.16 -7.07
N ASP A 165 0.91 27.24 -7.47
CA ASP A 165 1.78 27.42 -8.64
C ASP A 165 0.96 27.57 -9.94
N ILE A 166 -0.07 26.74 -10.12
CA ILE A 166 -0.94 26.81 -11.31
C ILE A 166 -1.78 28.09 -11.32
N ASP A 167 -2.31 28.49 -10.16
CA ASP A 167 -3.11 29.71 -10.08
C ASP A 167 -2.25 30.95 -10.34
N ALA A 168 -1.00 30.97 -9.88
CA ALA A 168 -0.04 32.02 -10.19
C ALA A 168 0.30 32.05 -11.68
N GLU A 169 0.48 30.93 -12.34
CA GLU A 169 0.75 30.85 -13.79
C GLU A 169 -0.45 31.33 -14.62
N ILE A 170 -1.68 30.98 -14.21
CA ILE A 170 -2.90 31.47 -14.90
C ILE A 170 -3.02 32.99 -14.79
N LEU A 171 -2.76 33.55 -13.61
CA LEU A 171 -2.78 35.00 -13.40
C LEU A 171 -1.75 35.71 -14.28
N ALA A 172 -0.52 35.20 -14.34
CA ALA A 172 0.55 35.77 -15.17
C ALA A 172 0.16 35.78 -16.65
N ARG A 173 -0.38 34.67 -17.18
CA ARG A 173 -0.85 34.61 -18.58
C ARG A 173 -2.01 35.54 -18.87
N THR A 174 -2.93 35.73 -17.93
CA THR A 174 -4.07 36.62 -18.09
C THR A 174 -3.63 38.08 -18.13
N THR A 175 -2.62 38.47 -17.37
CA THR A 175 -2.04 39.82 -17.39
C THR A 175 -1.29 40.10 -18.70
N GLU A 176 -0.55 39.14 -19.24
CA GLU A 176 0.13 39.27 -20.54
C GLU A 176 -0.83 39.41 -21.73
N THR A 177 -2.02 38.77 -21.67
CA THR A 177 -3.00 38.79 -22.74
C THR A 177 -3.80 40.12 -22.75
N ASN A 178 -3.86 40.85 -21.62
CA ASN A 178 -4.58 42.11 -21.46
C ASN A 178 -3.70 43.37 -21.64
N SER A 179 -2.40 43.19 -21.84
CA SER A 179 -1.43 44.24 -22.15
C SER A 179 -1.15 44.32 -23.66
#